data_36e2ab09ed19f07e9f053f9085fb8b4a
#
_entry.id   36e2ab09ed19f07e9f053f9085fb8b4a
#
_cell.length_a   1.000
_cell.length_b   1.000
_cell.length_c   1.000
_cell.angle_alpha   90.00
_cell.angle_beta   90.00
_cell.angle_gamma   90.00
#
_symmetry.space_group_name_H-M   'P 1'
#
loop_
_entity.id
_entity.type
_entity.pdbx_description
1 polymer ?
#
loop_
_entity_poly.entity_id
_entity_poly.type
_entity_poly.pdbx_seq_one_letter_code
_entity_poly.pdbx_strand_id
1 'polypeptide(L)'
;MEQDKSKMRAEVKLPLILIHTPFGLGFFDRVAKWRAAKFYADFNAYLMPAITALAIFLIIGSLIVLVANSAARDGVQRIGITANLLIPGLNPYLPITYGWIALIVTIVIHEAGHGIVARVYNIRVDSTGIVLFLGLPIGAFVNIEREELNRATLKQKSAVLTAGPLNNMILAGASLLALFLIVSTLTPLPPDPNAPLFGVMVVSVNVGSLAESIGLESEAVIQYVAGHEVRSLDDLGTYLRANLGSTVDITWINRAGDTITQQATLPPAVEPGQGILGVGVTVLSPDPQEVLDRYQGAFGSNPLALLLPPTMQQGAIPYSDLMAPRYQSSVLGSAFAPVANVLFWLWFINFNVGIFNALPIGPLDGGQLYGALIENRAKSKARAKNATMLMTAVMAAIVAAALLLPYVPFG
;
A
#
# COMPACT_ATOMS: atom_id res chain seq x y z
N MET A 1 8.67 11.73 43.38
CA MET A 1 7.36 11.11 43.28
C MET A 1 7.42 10.05 42.19
N GLU A 2 7.54 8.79 42.60
CA GLU A 2 7.47 7.65 41.68
C GLU A 2 6.04 7.53 41.18
N GLN A 3 5.79 7.95 39.93
CA GLN A 3 4.46 7.84 39.35
C GLN A 3 4.11 6.35 39.20
N ASP A 4 2.99 5.96 39.72
CA ASP A 4 2.43 4.61 39.60
C ASP A 4 2.25 4.26 38.10
N LYS A 5 3.21 3.52 37.53
CA LYS A 5 3.29 3.15 36.13
C LYS A 5 2.30 2.05 35.71
N SER A 6 1.48 1.57 36.65
CA SER A 6 0.48 0.52 36.43
C SER A 6 -0.86 1.04 35.88
N LYS A 7 -1.05 2.36 35.78
CA LYS A 7 -2.34 2.98 35.38
C LYS A 7 -2.27 3.59 33.98
N MET A 8 -3.39 3.50 33.27
CA MET A 8 -3.58 4.23 32.00
C MET A 8 -3.43 5.74 32.25
N ARG A 9 -2.69 6.41 31.36
CA ARG A 9 -2.42 7.85 31.44
C ARG A 9 -2.59 8.46 30.05
N ALA A 10 -3.31 9.57 29.94
CA ALA A 10 -3.39 10.38 28.74
C ALA A 10 -2.46 11.59 28.87
N GLU A 11 -1.66 11.83 27.84
CA GLU A 11 -0.85 13.03 27.68
C GLU A 11 -1.37 13.80 26.47
N VAL A 12 -1.92 14.99 26.73
CA VAL A 12 -2.50 15.84 25.68
C VAL A 12 -1.48 16.87 25.22
N LYS A 13 -1.08 16.78 23.95
CA LYS A 13 -0.20 17.73 23.25
C LYS A 13 -0.87 18.10 21.92
N LEU A 14 -1.88 18.97 21.97
CA LEU A 14 -2.65 19.29 20.77
C LEU A 14 -1.75 19.60 19.57
N PRO A 15 -2.05 19.00 18.40
CA PRO A 15 -3.25 18.20 18.06
C PRO A 15 -3.17 16.71 18.41
N LEU A 16 -2.11 16.27 19.13
CA LEU A 16 -1.86 14.89 19.48
C LEU A 16 -2.32 14.56 20.91
N ILE A 17 -2.86 13.36 21.08
CA ILE A 17 -3.16 12.77 22.38
C ILE A 17 -2.45 11.41 22.44
N LEU A 18 -1.60 11.23 23.45
CA LEU A 18 -0.90 9.98 23.70
C LEU A 18 -1.58 9.25 24.86
N ILE A 19 -2.06 8.05 24.61
CA ILE A 19 -2.67 7.20 25.64
C ILE A 19 -1.66 6.13 26.01
N HIS A 20 -1.07 6.24 27.18
CA HIS A 20 -0.15 5.25 27.75
C HIS A 20 -0.91 4.14 28.45
N THR A 21 -0.47 2.90 28.27
CA THR A 21 -1.07 1.72 28.88
C THR A 21 0.04 0.70 29.25
N PRO A 22 -0.14 -0.08 30.31
CA PRO A 22 0.72 -1.22 30.60
C PRO A 22 0.39 -2.45 29.75
N PHE A 23 -0.62 -2.37 28.86
CA PHE A 23 -1.05 -3.49 28.02
C PHE A 23 0.10 -4.00 27.16
N GLY A 24 0.26 -5.32 27.07
CA GLY A 24 1.30 -5.95 26.25
C GLY A 24 2.65 -6.10 26.94
N LEU A 25 2.99 -5.36 28.02
CA LEU A 25 4.30 -5.47 28.69
C LEU A 25 4.57 -6.90 29.18
N GLY A 26 3.59 -7.54 29.83
CA GLY A 26 3.71 -8.92 30.27
C GLY A 26 3.87 -9.93 29.13
N PHE A 27 3.32 -9.64 27.95
CA PHE A 27 3.56 -10.42 26.74
C PHE A 27 5.02 -10.26 26.26
N PHE A 28 5.54 -9.04 26.23
CA PHE A 28 6.94 -8.78 25.88
C PHE A 28 7.91 -9.51 26.81
N ASP A 29 7.67 -9.44 28.14
CA ASP A 29 8.48 -10.13 29.15
C ASP A 29 8.47 -11.65 28.98
N ARG A 30 7.32 -12.22 28.55
CA ARG A 30 7.19 -13.66 28.31
C ARG A 30 7.94 -14.10 27.06
N VAL A 31 7.74 -13.38 25.96
CA VAL A 31 8.36 -13.70 24.66
C VAL A 31 9.89 -13.48 24.73
N ALA A 32 10.34 -12.42 25.39
CA ALA A 32 11.77 -12.12 25.53
C ALA A 32 12.57 -13.24 26.20
N LYS A 33 11.94 -14.10 27.00
CA LYS A 33 12.57 -15.26 27.64
C LYS A 33 12.79 -16.45 26.70
N TRP A 34 12.19 -16.44 25.53
CA TRP A 34 12.34 -17.53 24.57
C TRP A 34 13.73 -17.50 23.92
N ARG A 35 14.33 -18.68 23.75
CA ARG A 35 15.60 -18.82 23.02
C ARG A 35 15.52 -18.26 21.59
N ALA A 36 14.38 -18.47 20.94
CA ALA A 36 14.11 -17.95 19.60
C ALA A 36 14.11 -16.41 19.56
N ALA A 37 13.57 -15.73 20.58
CA ALA A 37 13.58 -14.27 20.64
C ALA A 37 15.01 -13.71 20.77
N LYS A 38 15.88 -14.39 21.53
CA LYS A 38 17.29 -14.00 21.62
C LYS A 38 18.02 -14.22 20.29
N PHE A 39 17.84 -15.36 19.65
CA PHE A 39 18.40 -15.61 18.32
C PHE A 39 17.93 -14.57 17.31
N TYR A 40 16.63 -14.28 17.29
CA TYR A 40 16.04 -13.24 16.47
C TYR A 40 16.69 -11.86 16.74
N ALA A 41 16.79 -11.44 18.00
CA ALA A 41 17.39 -10.17 18.39
C ALA A 41 18.85 -10.06 17.96
N ASP A 42 19.62 -11.14 18.11
CA ASP A 42 21.03 -11.17 17.70
C ASP A 42 21.20 -11.12 16.17
N PHE A 43 20.31 -11.77 15.44
CA PHE A 43 20.33 -11.84 13.97
C PHE A 43 19.86 -10.52 13.34
N ASN A 44 18.75 -9.94 13.81
CA ASN A 44 18.17 -8.74 13.21
C ASN A 44 19.09 -7.51 13.34
N ALA A 45 20.01 -7.50 14.32
CA ALA A 45 20.97 -6.41 14.51
C ALA A 45 21.77 -6.04 13.24
N TYR A 46 21.85 -6.96 12.29
CA TYR A 46 22.60 -6.80 11.04
C TYR A 46 21.74 -6.60 9.80
N LEU A 47 20.40 -6.64 9.90
CA LEU A 47 19.52 -6.67 8.74
C LEU A 47 19.07 -5.29 8.26
N MET A 48 19.13 -4.25 9.10
CA MET A 48 18.73 -2.91 8.69
C MET A 48 19.42 -2.43 7.39
N PRO A 49 20.75 -2.62 7.19
CA PRO A 49 21.39 -2.18 5.96
C PRO A 49 20.84 -2.85 4.70
N ALA A 50 20.40 -4.11 4.80
CA ALA A 50 19.80 -4.81 3.66
C ALA A 50 18.43 -4.23 3.32
N ILE A 51 17.59 -3.96 4.33
CA ILE A 51 16.27 -3.34 4.15
C ILE A 51 16.45 -1.92 3.60
N THR A 52 17.41 -1.15 4.14
CA THR A 52 17.72 0.21 3.66
C THR A 52 18.21 0.20 2.21
N ALA A 53 19.07 -0.75 1.86
CA ALA A 53 19.56 -0.88 0.47
C ALA A 53 18.40 -1.17 -0.50
N LEU A 54 17.48 -2.06 -0.11
CA LEU A 54 16.27 -2.32 -0.88
C LEU A 54 15.39 -1.06 -0.99
N ALA A 55 15.19 -0.32 0.10
CA ALA A 55 14.42 0.92 0.10
C ALA A 55 15.00 1.97 -0.85
N ILE A 56 16.31 2.20 -0.78
CA ILE A 56 17.02 3.14 -1.65
C ILE A 56 16.95 2.68 -3.12
N PHE A 57 17.14 1.39 -3.38
CA PHE A 57 17.03 0.82 -4.72
C PHE A 57 15.64 1.07 -5.33
N LEU A 58 14.57 0.83 -4.58
CA LEU A 58 13.20 1.04 -5.06
C LEU A 58 12.91 2.51 -5.32
N ILE A 59 13.33 3.42 -4.43
CA ILE A 59 13.09 4.86 -4.59
C ILE A 59 13.90 5.43 -5.76
N ILE A 60 15.17 5.08 -5.87
CA ILE A 60 15.99 5.54 -7.01
C ILE A 60 15.49 4.91 -8.31
N GLY A 61 15.12 3.63 -8.29
CA GLY A 61 14.53 2.95 -9.45
C GLY A 61 13.25 3.63 -9.91
N SER A 62 12.35 3.99 -8.99
CA SER A 62 11.14 4.74 -9.33
C SER A 62 11.45 6.11 -9.92
N LEU A 63 12.42 6.84 -9.37
CA LEU A 63 12.88 8.13 -9.93
C LEU A 63 13.42 7.99 -11.35
N ILE A 64 14.25 6.99 -11.61
CA ILE A 64 14.79 6.74 -12.95
C ILE A 64 13.65 6.48 -13.94
N VAL A 65 12.67 5.65 -13.57
CA VAL A 65 11.51 5.37 -14.42
C VAL A 65 10.70 6.65 -14.67
N LEU A 66 10.45 7.45 -13.64
CA LEU A 66 9.70 8.70 -13.76
C LEU A 66 10.43 9.76 -14.61
N VAL A 67 11.76 9.80 -14.58
CA VAL A 67 12.55 10.71 -15.44
C VAL A 67 12.55 10.22 -16.89
N ALA A 68 12.72 8.92 -17.11
CA ALA A 68 12.91 8.34 -18.44
C ALA A 68 11.62 8.10 -19.22
N ASN A 69 10.47 8.00 -18.54
CA ASN A 69 9.20 7.58 -19.15
C ASN A 69 8.07 8.56 -18.84
N SER A 70 7.65 9.34 -19.86
CA SER A 70 6.54 10.30 -19.74
C SER A 70 5.20 9.59 -19.43
N ALA A 71 4.93 8.43 -20.04
CA ALA A 71 3.70 7.69 -19.79
C ALA A 71 3.59 7.20 -18.33
N ALA A 72 4.74 6.87 -17.71
CA ALA A 72 4.77 6.54 -16.29
C ALA A 72 4.44 7.77 -15.41
N ARG A 73 4.97 8.95 -15.75
CA ARG A 73 4.63 10.20 -15.07
C ARG A 73 3.14 10.52 -15.18
N ASP A 74 2.60 10.46 -16.41
CA ASP A 74 1.18 10.71 -16.68
C ASP A 74 0.29 9.72 -15.92
N GLY A 75 0.71 8.46 -15.81
CA GLY A 75 0.03 7.44 -15.02
C GLY A 75 -0.02 7.80 -13.54
N VAL A 76 1.13 8.14 -12.93
CA VAL A 76 1.19 8.55 -11.51
C VAL A 76 0.43 9.85 -11.27
N GLN A 77 0.49 10.79 -12.20
CA GLN A 77 -0.25 12.05 -12.10
C GLN A 77 -1.78 11.83 -12.07
N ARG A 78 -2.30 10.93 -12.92
CA ARG A 78 -3.73 10.55 -12.93
C ARG A 78 -4.16 9.86 -11.65
N ILE A 79 -3.32 8.99 -11.08
CA ILE A 79 -3.59 8.31 -9.81
C ILE A 79 -3.71 9.31 -8.65
N GLY A 80 -2.95 10.40 -8.72
CA GLY A 80 -2.99 11.49 -7.75
C GLY A 80 -2.10 11.27 -6.52
N ILE A 81 -1.67 12.37 -5.91
CA ILE A 81 -0.72 12.36 -4.79
C ILE A 81 -1.28 11.67 -3.54
N THR A 82 -2.60 11.69 -3.35
CA THR A 82 -3.28 11.07 -2.20
C THR A 82 -3.15 9.54 -2.17
N ALA A 83 -2.92 8.92 -3.33
CA ALA A 83 -2.67 7.48 -3.44
C ALA A 83 -1.39 7.02 -2.71
N ASN A 84 -0.44 7.93 -2.49
CA ASN A 84 0.77 7.65 -1.72
C ASN A 84 0.55 7.65 -0.19
N LEU A 85 -0.63 8.10 0.27
CA LEU A 85 -0.95 8.12 1.69
C LEU A 85 -1.55 6.78 2.11
N LEU A 86 -0.92 6.12 3.08
CA LEU A 86 -1.44 4.86 3.66
C LEU A 86 -2.51 5.15 4.73
N ILE A 87 -3.45 6.05 4.44
CA ILE A 87 -4.52 6.47 5.36
C ILE A 87 -5.86 6.10 4.74
N PRO A 88 -6.58 5.11 5.31
CA PRO A 88 -7.90 4.74 4.82
C PRO A 88 -8.89 5.91 4.89
N GLY A 89 -9.60 6.16 3.80
CA GLY A 89 -10.51 7.29 3.64
C GLY A 89 -9.89 8.54 3.01
N LEU A 90 -8.56 8.67 2.98
CA LEU A 90 -7.85 9.71 2.20
C LEU A 90 -7.27 9.16 0.91
N ASN A 91 -6.76 7.95 0.93
CA ASN A 91 -6.33 7.24 -0.26
C ASN A 91 -7.54 6.59 -0.94
N PRO A 92 -7.90 6.99 -2.18
CA PRO A 92 -9.09 6.47 -2.86
C PRO A 92 -9.00 4.98 -3.21
N TYR A 93 -7.78 4.44 -3.28
CA TYR A 93 -7.53 3.03 -3.62
C TYR A 93 -7.40 2.13 -2.39
N LEU A 94 -7.35 2.69 -1.18
CA LEU A 94 -7.21 1.95 0.08
C LEU A 94 -8.60 1.74 0.73
N PRO A 95 -9.20 0.55 0.65
CA PRO A 95 -10.52 0.30 1.21
C PRO A 95 -10.52 0.55 2.72
N ILE A 96 -11.55 1.21 3.21
CA ILE A 96 -11.62 1.64 4.62
C ILE A 96 -11.46 0.45 5.56
N THR A 97 -12.24 -0.62 5.37
CA THR A 97 -12.23 -1.78 6.26
C THR A 97 -10.91 -2.52 6.24
N TYR A 98 -10.45 -2.95 5.07
CA TYR A 98 -9.19 -3.70 4.95
C TYR A 98 -7.98 -2.84 5.30
N GLY A 99 -8.01 -1.57 4.92
CA GLY A 99 -6.94 -0.61 5.22
C GLY A 99 -6.76 -0.40 6.72
N TRP A 100 -7.85 -0.18 7.49
CA TRP A 100 -7.75 -0.03 8.94
C TRP A 100 -7.30 -1.32 9.63
N ILE A 101 -7.81 -2.49 9.23
CA ILE A 101 -7.36 -3.78 9.78
C ILE A 101 -5.85 -3.93 9.57
N ALA A 102 -5.39 -3.76 8.33
CA ALA A 102 -3.99 -3.93 8.00
C ALA A 102 -3.10 -2.88 8.69
N LEU A 103 -3.51 -1.61 8.74
CA LEU A 103 -2.75 -0.54 9.39
C LEU A 103 -2.58 -0.79 10.89
N ILE A 104 -3.67 -1.15 11.59
CA ILE A 104 -3.62 -1.44 13.04
C ILE A 104 -2.69 -2.63 13.30
N VAL A 105 -2.83 -3.73 12.55
CA VAL A 105 -1.95 -4.90 12.69
C VAL A 105 -0.50 -4.54 12.40
N THR A 106 -0.24 -3.77 11.35
CA THR A 106 1.10 -3.31 10.98
C THR A 106 1.78 -2.55 12.10
N ILE A 107 1.09 -1.55 12.66
CA ILE A 107 1.64 -0.71 13.73
C ILE A 107 1.87 -1.52 15.01
N VAL A 108 0.93 -2.39 15.39
CA VAL A 108 1.06 -3.24 16.58
C VAL A 108 2.25 -4.19 16.47
N ILE A 109 2.43 -4.84 15.31
CA ILE A 109 3.54 -5.78 15.08
C ILE A 109 4.89 -5.04 15.03
N HIS A 110 4.92 -3.85 14.45
CA HIS A 110 6.09 -2.98 14.40
C HIS A 110 6.56 -2.62 15.82
N GLU A 111 5.67 -2.05 16.62
CA GLU A 111 5.96 -1.60 17.98
C GLU A 111 6.28 -2.79 18.91
N ALA A 112 5.58 -3.92 18.75
CA ALA A 112 5.88 -5.13 19.50
C ALA A 112 7.31 -5.63 19.22
N GLY A 113 7.81 -5.48 17.99
CA GLY A 113 9.20 -5.81 17.65
C GLY A 113 10.20 -5.05 18.52
N HIS A 114 10.07 -3.73 18.56
CA HIS A 114 10.91 -2.88 19.39
C HIS A 114 10.83 -3.27 20.88
N GLY A 115 9.63 -3.44 21.41
CA GLY A 115 9.39 -3.77 22.80
C GLY A 115 9.97 -5.12 23.22
N ILE A 116 9.78 -6.17 22.42
CA ILE A 116 10.29 -7.52 22.68
C ILE A 116 11.81 -7.51 22.66
N VAL A 117 12.43 -6.91 21.64
CA VAL A 117 13.90 -6.90 21.52
C VAL A 117 14.54 -6.03 22.59
N ALA A 118 13.94 -4.92 22.99
CA ALA A 118 14.40 -4.15 24.14
C ALA A 118 14.43 -5.03 25.41
N ARG A 119 13.36 -5.80 25.68
CA ARG A 119 13.29 -6.73 26.82
C ARG A 119 14.31 -7.87 26.73
N VAL A 120 14.62 -8.38 25.54
CA VAL A 120 15.66 -9.40 25.34
C VAL A 120 17.02 -8.91 25.86
N TYR A 121 17.30 -7.60 25.66
CA TYR A 121 18.55 -6.98 26.14
C TYR A 121 18.43 -6.31 27.52
N ASN A 122 17.34 -6.59 28.27
CA ASN A 122 17.05 -6.01 29.58
C ASN A 122 16.95 -4.47 29.57
N ILE A 123 16.61 -3.87 28.41
CA ILE A 123 16.30 -2.45 28.31
C ILE A 123 14.85 -2.25 28.75
N ARG A 124 14.63 -1.30 29.64
CA ARG A 124 13.31 -1.07 30.21
C ARG A 124 12.32 -0.49 29.19
N VAL A 125 11.12 -1.05 29.18
CA VAL A 125 9.96 -0.54 28.45
C VAL A 125 8.95 -0.06 29.49
N ASP A 126 8.68 1.23 29.52
CA ASP A 126 7.85 1.86 30.55
C ASP A 126 6.35 1.68 30.31
N SER A 127 5.93 1.77 29.04
CA SER A 127 4.54 1.65 28.61
C SER A 127 4.46 1.34 27.12
N THR A 128 3.31 0.86 26.70
CA THR A 128 2.86 0.92 25.31
C THR A 128 1.81 2.02 25.19
N GLY A 129 1.36 2.33 23.99
CA GLY A 129 0.29 3.30 23.85
C GLY A 129 -0.17 3.50 22.42
N ILE A 130 -1.19 4.34 22.30
CA ILE A 130 -1.82 4.74 21.05
C ILE A 130 -1.64 6.25 20.91
N VAL A 131 -1.32 6.67 19.68
CA VAL A 131 -1.27 8.09 19.29
C VAL A 131 -2.56 8.42 18.56
N LEU A 132 -3.28 9.39 19.09
CA LEU A 132 -4.47 9.94 18.44
C LEU A 132 -4.13 11.33 17.87
N PHE A 133 -4.56 11.60 16.66
CA PHE A 133 -4.57 12.93 16.05
C PHE A 133 -6.01 13.39 15.90
N LEU A 134 -6.36 14.48 16.58
CA LEU A 134 -7.75 14.98 16.64
C LEU A 134 -8.77 13.88 17.02
N GLY A 135 -8.38 12.91 17.85
CA GLY A 135 -9.22 11.79 18.29
C GLY A 135 -9.16 10.54 17.38
N LEU A 136 -8.56 10.62 16.20
CA LEU A 136 -8.39 9.47 15.31
C LEU A 136 -7.09 8.71 15.64
N PRO A 137 -7.12 7.37 15.75
CA PRO A 137 -5.92 6.58 16.01
C PRO A 137 -5.03 6.56 14.77
N ILE A 138 -3.89 7.26 14.84
CA ILE A 138 -2.93 7.37 13.74
C ILE A 138 -1.67 6.53 13.95
N GLY A 139 -1.47 5.98 15.14
CA GLY A 139 -0.28 5.20 15.45
C GLY A 139 -0.33 4.54 16.82
N ALA A 140 0.64 3.70 17.08
CA ALA A 140 0.97 3.19 18.40
C ALA A 140 2.42 3.54 18.73
N PHE A 141 2.82 3.29 19.96
CA PHE A 141 4.20 3.46 20.40
C PHE A 141 4.54 2.51 21.53
N VAL A 142 5.83 2.20 21.62
CA VAL A 142 6.44 1.54 22.76
C VAL A 142 7.41 2.51 23.41
N ASN A 143 7.18 2.87 24.66
CA ASN A 143 8.04 3.81 25.38
C ASN A 143 9.23 3.08 25.99
N ILE A 144 10.31 3.00 25.22
CA ILE A 144 11.58 2.42 25.65
C ILE A 144 12.35 3.49 26.44
N GLU A 145 12.95 3.11 27.58
CA GLU A 145 13.76 4.01 28.40
C GLU A 145 14.98 4.51 27.62
N ARG A 146 14.94 5.81 27.30
CA ARG A 146 15.93 6.45 26.40
C ARG A 146 17.35 6.41 26.94
N GLU A 147 17.53 6.58 28.27
CA GLU A 147 18.86 6.55 28.86
C GLU A 147 19.49 5.16 28.77
N GLU A 148 18.72 4.12 29.04
CA GLU A 148 19.18 2.74 28.93
C GLU A 148 19.51 2.39 27.48
N LEU A 149 18.64 2.75 26.54
CA LEU A 149 18.89 2.55 25.11
C LEU A 149 20.15 3.31 24.67
N ASN A 150 20.36 4.55 25.15
CA ASN A 150 21.55 5.33 24.81
C ASN A 150 22.84 4.77 25.39
N ARG A 151 22.80 4.06 26.51
CA ARG A 151 23.94 3.36 27.11
C ARG A 151 24.19 1.98 26.50
N ALA A 152 23.20 1.42 25.80
CA ALA A 152 23.32 0.12 25.16
C ALA A 152 24.42 0.09 24.09
N THR A 153 24.98 -1.08 23.85
CA THR A 153 25.95 -1.28 22.76
C THR A 153 25.34 -0.99 21.41
N LEU A 154 26.17 -0.66 20.42
CA LEU A 154 25.70 -0.39 19.07
C LEU A 154 24.92 -1.57 18.47
N LYS A 155 25.35 -2.82 18.75
CA LYS A 155 24.62 -4.03 18.35
C LYS A 155 23.22 -4.08 18.96
N GLN A 156 23.08 -3.78 20.25
CA GLN A 156 21.78 -3.78 20.94
C GLN A 156 20.87 -2.67 20.41
N LYS A 157 21.40 -1.45 20.19
CA LYS A 157 20.65 -0.35 19.55
C LYS A 157 20.18 -0.75 18.16
N SER A 158 21.09 -1.31 17.35
CA SER A 158 20.76 -1.80 16.02
C SER A 158 19.65 -2.85 16.07
N ALA A 159 19.75 -3.82 16.96
CA ALA A 159 18.75 -4.85 17.13
C ALA A 159 17.37 -4.27 17.48
N VAL A 160 17.31 -3.35 18.43
CA VAL A 160 16.05 -2.71 18.84
C VAL A 160 15.44 -1.91 17.68
N LEU A 161 16.24 -1.06 17.00
CA LEU A 161 15.76 -0.21 15.94
C LEU A 161 15.40 -0.98 14.65
N THR A 162 16.05 -2.11 14.38
CA THR A 162 15.72 -2.96 13.23
C THR A 162 14.46 -3.78 13.44
N ALA A 163 14.09 -4.06 14.70
CA ALA A 163 13.02 -5.01 15.02
C ALA A 163 11.64 -4.60 14.44
N GLY A 164 11.30 -3.32 14.49
CA GLY A 164 10.06 -2.82 13.88
C GLY A 164 10.00 -3.06 12.37
N PRO A 165 10.91 -2.46 11.58
CA PRO A 165 10.96 -2.66 10.14
C PRO A 165 11.07 -4.13 9.72
N LEU A 166 11.89 -4.93 10.42
CA LEU A 166 12.03 -6.35 10.09
C LEU A 166 10.77 -7.15 10.37
N ASN A 167 10.06 -6.89 11.47
CA ASN A 167 8.78 -7.54 11.75
C ASN A 167 7.76 -7.25 10.65
N ASN A 168 7.72 -6.00 10.18
CA ASN A 168 6.86 -5.65 9.06
C ASN A 168 7.25 -6.39 7.78
N MET A 169 8.54 -6.51 7.47
CA MET A 169 9.00 -7.28 6.31
C MET A 169 8.67 -8.78 6.43
N ILE A 170 8.77 -9.35 7.62
CA ILE A 170 8.39 -10.75 7.88
C ILE A 170 6.89 -10.95 7.69
N LEU A 171 6.07 -10.05 8.27
CA LEU A 171 4.61 -10.13 8.11
C LEU A 171 4.20 -9.91 6.65
N ALA A 172 4.84 -8.98 5.96
CA ALA A 172 4.63 -8.76 4.53
C ALA A 172 4.90 -10.03 3.72
N GLY A 173 6.07 -10.66 3.91
CA GLY A 173 6.42 -11.89 3.23
C GLY A 173 5.48 -13.07 3.55
N ALA A 174 5.11 -13.22 4.82
CA ALA A 174 4.17 -14.26 5.25
C ALA A 174 2.77 -14.04 4.65
N SER A 175 2.29 -12.79 4.62
CA SER A 175 0.99 -12.44 4.02
C SER A 175 0.99 -12.66 2.51
N LEU A 176 2.08 -12.30 1.82
CA LEU A 176 2.21 -12.54 0.38
C LEU A 176 2.26 -14.05 0.05
N LEU A 177 2.98 -14.83 0.85
CA LEU A 177 3.00 -16.29 0.69
C LEU A 177 1.61 -16.90 0.93
N ALA A 178 0.92 -16.47 1.99
CA ALA A 178 -0.44 -16.94 2.27
C ALA A 178 -1.41 -16.54 1.14
N LEU A 179 -1.29 -15.33 0.59
CA LEU A 179 -2.06 -14.89 -0.56
C LEU A 179 -1.80 -15.78 -1.78
N PHE A 180 -0.53 -16.08 -2.08
CA PHE A 180 -0.16 -16.99 -3.16
C PHE A 180 -0.81 -18.38 -2.97
N LEU A 181 -0.74 -18.93 -1.76
CA LEU A 181 -1.34 -20.23 -1.45
C LEU A 181 -2.86 -20.21 -1.64
N ILE A 182 -3.57 -19.15 -1.24
CA ILE A 182 -5.01 -19.03 -1.45
C ILE A 182 -5.33 -18.91 -2.94
N VAL A 183 -4.63 -18.04 -3.68
CA VAL A 183 -4.84 -17.88 -5.12
C VAL A 183 -4.56 -19.18 -5.88
N SER A 184 -3.63 -20.01 -5.42
CA SER A 184 -3.34 -21.32 -6.00
C SER A 184 -4.47 -22.35 -5.81
N THR A 185 -5.42 -22.08 -4.90
CA THR A 185 -6.61 -22.94 -4.69
C THR A 185 -7.83 -22.51 -5.50
N LEU A 186 -7.71 -21.42 -6.27
CA LEU A 186 -8.83 -20.90 -7.04
C LEU A 186 -9.08 -21.75 -8.30
N THR A 187 -10.34 -21.91 -8.59
CA THR A 187 -10.83 -22.49 -9.85
C THR A 187 -11.88 -21.56 -10.45
N PRO A 188 -11.85 -21.29 -11.75
CA PRO A 188 -12.91 -20.53 -12.42
C PRO A 188 -14.24 -21.26 -12.31
N LEU A 189 -15.29 -20.48 -12.06
CA LEU A 189 -16.66 -20.96 -12.15
C LEU A 189 -17.13 -20.93 -13.62
N PRO A 190 -18.06 -21.80 -14.01
CA PRO A 190 -18.69 -21.70 -15.33
C PRO A 190 -19.30 -20.31 -15.53
N PRO A 191 -19.21 -19.74 -16.74
CA PRO A 191 -19.87 -18.46 -17.05
C PRO A 191 -21.35 -18.53 -16.71
N ASP A 192 -21.85 -17.51 -16.01
CA ASP A 192 -23.30 -17.36 -15.82
C ASP A 192 -23.93 -16.89 -17.12
N PRO A 193 -24.81 -17.67 -17.74
CA PRO A 193 -25.47 -17.27 -18.98
C PRO A 193 -26.34 -16.02 -18.84
N ASN A 194 -26.80 -15.73 -17.59
CA ASN A 194 -27.71 -14.60 -17.32
C ASN A 194 -26.95 -13.32 -16.93
N ALA A 195 -25.66 -13.44 -16.62
CA ALA A 195 -24.79 -12.32 -16.28
C ALA A 195 -23.43 -12.44 -16.99
N PRO A 196 -23.40 -12.45 -18.33
CA PRO A 196 -22.13 -12.52 -19.06
C PRO A 196 -21.31 -11.26 -18.81
N LEU A 197 -20.16 -11.40 -18.17
CA LEU A 197 -19.24 -10.30 -18.00
C LEU A 197 -18.37 -10.19 -19.25
N PHE A 198 -18.70 -9.26 -20.10
CA PHE A 198 -17.89 -8.83 -21.25
C PHE A 198 -17.87 -7.31 -21.27
N GLY A 199 -16.91 -6.74 -21.92
CA GLY A 199 -16.91 -5.28 -22.12
C GLY A 199 -15.53 -4.67 -22.07
N VAL A 200 -15.53 -3.36 -22.03
CA VAL A 200 -14.37 -2.52 -21.89
C VAL A 200 -14.42 -1.84 -20.52
N MET A 201 -13.42 -2.11 -19.69
CA MET A 201 -13.34 -1.54 -18.36
C MET A 201 -12.76 -0.14 -18.39
N VAL A 202 -13.41 0.77 -17.69
CA VAL A 202 -12.97 2.16 -17.50
C VAL A 202 -11.93 2.18 -16.39
N VAL A 203 -10.70 2.57 -16.72
CA VAL A 203 -9.57 2.70 -15.78
C VAL A 203 -9.56 4.07 -15.13
N SER A 204 -9.93 5.11 -15.88
CA SER A 204 -9.97 6.48 -15.39
C SER A 204 -11.00 7.30 -16.16
N VAL A 205 -11.57 8.31 -15.48
CA VAL A 205 -12.49 9.29 -16.07
C VAL A 205 -11.83 10.66 -15.94
N ASN A 206 -11.75 11.40 -17.05
CA ASN A 206 -11.18 12.74 -17.05
C ASN A 206 -12.20 13.75 -16.52
N VAL A 207 -11.75 14.68 -15.71
CA VAL A 207 -12.59 15.77 -15.19
C VAL A 207 -13.09 16.64 -16.35
N GLY A 208 -14.38 16.98 -16.33
CA GLY A 208 -15.04 17.76 -17.38
C GLY A 208 -15.35 16.95 -18.65
N SER A 209 -15.16 15.64 -18.65
CA SER A 209 -15.41 14.79 -19.80
C SER A 209 -16.91 14.42 -19.98
N LEU A 210 -17.25 13.91 -21.17
CA LEU A 210 -18.59 13.37 -21.43
C LEU A 210 -18.90 12.19 -20.50
N ALA A 211 -17.91 11.33 -20.23
CA ALA A 211 -18.06 10.21 -19.29
C ALA A 211 -18.45 10.67 -17.88
N GLU A 212 -17.79 11.71 -17.37
CA GLU A 212 -18.14 12.29 -16.07
C GLU A 212 -19.57 12.84 -16.07
N SER A 213 -19.95 13.53 -17.15
CA SER A 213 -21.29 14.16 -17.25
C SER A 213 -22.45 13.14 -17.25
N ILE A 214 -22.22 11.92 -17.72
CA ILE A 214 -23.21 10.84 -17.71
C ILE A 214 -23.13 9.93 -16.48
N GLY A 215 -22.22 10.25 -15.53
CA GLY A 215 -22.02 9.46 -14.32
C GLY A 215 -21.25 8.15 -14.53
N LEU A 216 -20.49 8.03 -15.61
CA LEU A 216 -19.58 6.90 -15.80
C LEU A 216 -18.38 7.05 -14.89
N GLU A 217 -18.10 6.02 -14.10
CA GLU A 217 -17.06 6.05 -13.07
C GLU A 217 -15.89 5.10 -13.41
N SER A 218 -14.77 5.27 -12.75
CA SER A 218 -13.69 4.29 -12.82
C SER A 218 -14.17 2.93 -12.34
N GLU A 219 -13.66 1.85 -12.96
CA GLU A 219 -14.01 0.46 -12.71
C GLU A 219 -15.36 0.03 -13.26
N ALA A 220 -16.12 0.93 -13.88
CA ALA A 220 -17.28 0.57 -14.66
C ALA A 220 -16.88 -0.24 -15.91
N VAL A 221 -17.73 -1.18 -16.32
CA VAL A 221 -17.53 -2.01 -17.52
C VAL A 221 -18.56 -1.65 -18.57
N ILE A 222 -18.14 -0.96 -19.65
CA ILE A 222 -19.00 -0.61 -20.78
C ILE A 222 -19.31 -1.87 -21.57
N GLN A 223 -20.58 -2.23 -21.66
CA GLN A 223 -21.05 -3.42 -22.34
C GLN A 223 -21.76 -3.12 -23.67
N TYR A 224 -22.48 -2.01 -23.74
CA TYR A 224 -23.22 -1.65 -24.97
C TYR A 224 -23.07 -0.16 -25.29
N VAL A 225 -22.95 0.14 -26.56
CA VAL A 225 -23.05 1.49 -27.16
C VAL A 225 -24.04 1.46 -28.30
N ALA A 226 -25.07 2.31 -28.26
CA ALA A 226 -26.13 2.36 -29.26
C ALA A 226 -26.77 0.98 -29.53
N GLY A 227 -26.92 0.14 -28.49
CA GLY A 227 -27.48 -1.21 -28.59
C GLY A 227 -26.52 -2.29 -29.12
N HIS A 228 -25.29 -1.94 -29.49
CA HIS A 228 -24.27 -2.89 -29.95
C HIS A 228 -23.38 -3.35 -28.82
N GLU A 229 -23.07 -4.65 -28.78
CA GLU A 229 -22.13 -5.23 -27.80
C GLU A 229 -20.70 -4.70 -28.01
N VAL A 230 -20.07 -4.27 -26.92
CA VAL A 230 -18.69 -3.80 -26.91
C VAL A 230 -17.81 -4.87 -26.27
N ARG A 231 -17.08 -5.63 -27.08
CA ARG A 231 -16.20 -6.73 -26.60
C ARG A 231 -14.72 -6.38 -26.68
N SER A 232 -14.37 -5.31 -27.42
CA SER A 232 -13.00 -4.86 -27.63
C SER A 232 -12.91 -3.33 -27.62
N LEU A 233 -11.67 -2.81 -27.56
CA LEU A 233 -11.41 -1.38 -27.71
C LEU A 233 -11.81 -0.88 -29.11
N ASP A 234 -11.62 -1.73 -30.10
CA ASP A 234 -12.01 -1.42 -31.49
C ASP A 234 -13.52 -1.31 -31.64
N ASP A 235 -14.31 -2.20 -30.99
CA ASP A 235 -15.78 -2.10 -30.98
C ASP A 235 -16.20 -0.78 -30.35
N LEU A 236 -15.68 -0.47 -29.16
CA LEU A 236 -15.99 0.79 -28.48
C LEU A 236 -15.68 1.99 -29.38
N GLY A 237 -14.46 2.03 -29.95
CA GLY A 237 -14.05 3.10 -30.84
C GLY A 237 -14.92 3.20 -32.10
N THR A 238 -15.27 2.07 -32.70
CA THR A 238 -16.06 2.00 -33.94
C THR A 238 -17.49 2.49 -33.69
N TYR A 239 -18.16 1.98 -32.65
CA TYR A 239 -19.55 2.38 -32.36
C TYR A 239 -19.68 3.83 -31.93
N LEU A 240 -18.73 4.35 -31.14
CA LEU A 240 -18.71 5.76 -30.79
C LEU A 240 -18.48 6.65 -32.00
N ARG A 241 -17.53 6.32 -32.90
CA ARG A 241 -17.26 7.10 -34.11
C ARG A 241 -18.41 7.06 -35.12
N ALA A 242 -19.09 5.92 -35.25
CA ALA A 242 -20.24 5.77 -36.10
C ALA A 242 -21.45 6.65 -35.71
N ASN A 243 -21.48 7.08 -34.44
CA ASN A 243 -22.60 7.85 -33.88
C ASN A 243 -22.22 9.29 -33.48
N LEU A 244 -21.11 9.83 -34.00
CA LEU A 244 -20.71 11.22 -33.72
C LEU A 244 -21.83 12.20 -34.09
N GLY A 245 -22.04 13.19 -33.24
CA GLY A 245 -23.12 14.19 -33.39
C GLY A 245 -24.51 13.69 -32.99
N SER A 246 -24.66 12.44 -32.55
CA SER A 246 -25.94 11.83 -32.14
C SER A 246 -25.98 11.60 -30.63
N THR A 247 -27.20 11.46 -30.12
CA THR A 247 -27.42 10.98 -28.73
C THR A 247 -27.62 9.47 -28.78
N VAL A 248 -26.81 8.74 -27.99
CA VAL A 248 -26.83 7.28 -27.94
C VAL A 248 -26.95 6.79 -26.51
N ASP A 249 -27.51 5.61 -26.34
CA ASP A 249 -27.53 4.92 -25.07
C ASP A 249 -26.17 4.24 -24.86
N ILE A 250 -25.55 4.46 -23.71
CA ILE A 250 -24.38 3.74 -23.24
C ILE A 250 -24.80 2.94 -22.01
N THR A 251 -24.54 1.62 -22.05
CA THR A 251 -24.86 0.70 -20.96
C THR A 251 -23.57 0.15 -20.36
N TRP A 252 -23.48 0.23 -19.05
CA TRP A 252 -22.33 -0.30 -18.31
C TRP A 252 -22.77 -0.96 -17.01
N ILE A 253 -21.90 -1.82 -16.49
CA ILE A 253 -21.98 -2.33 -15.12
C ILE A 253 -21.14 -1.40 -14.23
N ASN A 254 -21.74 -0.88 -13.16
CA ASN A 254 -21.03 -0.05 -12.20
C ASN A 254 -20.19 -0.92 -11.22
N ARG A 255 -19.44 -0.27 -10.33
CA ARG A 255 -18.62 -0.93 -9.32
C ARG A 255 -19.44 -1.82 -8.35
N ALA A 256 -20.72 -1.49 -8.12
CA ALA A 256 -21.61 -2.27 -7.26
C ALA A 256 -22.20 -3.51 -7.96
N GLY A 257 -21.97 -3.66 -9.27
CA GLY A 257 -22.52 -4.73 -10.10
C GLY A 257 -23.88 -4.42 -10.71
N ASP A 258 -24.38 -3.16 -10.57
CA ASP A 258 -25.65 -2.75 -11.16
C ASP A 258 -25.46 -2.37 -12.63
N THR A 259 -26.41 -2.76 -13.47
CA THR A 259 -26.45 -2.33 -14.87
C THR A 259 -27.10 -0.95 -14.98
N ILE A 260 -26.36 0.01 -15.52
CA ILE A 260 -26.79 1.39 -15.72
C ILE A 260 -26.81 1.67 -17.20
N THR A 261 -27.90 2.32 -17.68
CA THR A 261 -27.99 2.84 -19.05
C THR A 261 -28.25 4.34 -18.99
N GLN A 262 -27.40 5.12 -19.67
CA GLN A 262 -27.51 6.58 -19.74
C GLN A 262 -27.37 7.06 -21.18
N GLN A 263 -28.05 8.15 -21.48
CA GLN A 263 -27.94 8.83 -22.78
C GLN A 263 -26.73 9.75 -22.81
N ALA A 264 -25.91 9.63 -23.84
CA ALA A 264 -24.75 10.45 -24.08
C ALA A 264 -24.87 11.14 -25.44
N THR A 265 -24.80 12.46 -25.47
CA THR A 265 -24.73 13.21 -26.74
C THR A 265 -23.27 13.31 -27.17
N LEU A 266 -22.90 12.57 -28.20
CA LEU A 266 -21.53 12.53 -28.69
C LEU A 266 -21.15 13.83 -29.42
N PRO A 267 -19.91 14.29 -29.34
CA PRO A 267 -19.45 15.48 -30.05
C PRO A 267 -19.57 15.26 -31.58
N PRO A 268 -19.83 16.34 -32.35
CA PRO A 268 -20.02 16.22 -33.81
C PRO A 268 -18.73 15.88 -34.56
N ALA A 269 -17.57 16.17 -33.97
CA ALA A 269 -16.26 15.83 -34.50
C ALA A 269 -15.26 15.65 -33.35
N VAL A 270 -14.23 14.84 -33.55
CA VAL A 270 -13.14 14.58 -32.61
C VAL A 270 -11.81 14.66 -33.34
N GLU A 271 -10.82 15.34 -32.76
CA GLU A 271 -9.50 15.43 -33.37
C GLU A 271 -8.79 14.05 -33.37
N PRO A 272 -7.91 13.78 -34.35
CA PRO A 272 -7.13 12.56 -34.38
C PRO A 272 -6.37 12.34 -33.09
N GLY A 273 -6.58 11.19 -32.41
CA GLY A 273 -5.95 10.84 -31.15
C GLY A 273 -6.70 11.30 -29.89
N GLN A 274 -7.76 12.06 -30.00
CA GLN A 274 -8.59 12.45 -28.87
C GLN A 274 -9.64 11.38 -28.55
N GLY A 275 -9.83 11.07 -27.27
CA GLY A 275 -10.87 10.14 -26.80
C GLY A 275 -12.25 10.80 -26.80
N ILE A 276 -13.28 10.10 -27.31
CA ILE A 276 -14.65 10.62 -27.44
C ILE A 276 -15.33 10.79 -26.08
N LEU A 277 -15.18 9.80 -25.20
CA LEU A 277 -15.78 9.81 -23.87
C LEU A 277 -14.91 10.52 -22.82
N GLY A 278 -13.62 10.66 -23.08
CA GLY A 278 -12.65 11.18 -22.10
C GLY A 278 -12.34 10.19 -20.98
N VAL A 279 -12.19 8.92 -21.32
CA VAL A 279 -11.86 7.82 -20.40
C VAL A 279 -10.57 7.13 -20.80
N GLY A 280 -9.81 6.66 -19.80
CA GLY A 280 -8.81 5.61 -19.98
C GLY A 280 -9.50 4.26 -19.88
N VAL A 281 -9.24 3.36 -20.84
CA VAL A 281 -9.93 2.07 -20.92
C VAL A 281 -8.97 0.92 -21.14
N THR A 282 -9.37 -0.28 -20.69
CA THR A 282 -8.69 -1.55 -20.96
C THR A 282 -9.73 -2.63 -21.29
N VAL A 283 -9.32 -3.65 -22.05
CA VAL A 283 -10.20 -4.78 -22.31
C VAL A 283 -10.33 -5.61 -21.04
N LEU A 284 -11.55 -5.92 -20.65
CA LEU A 284 -11.80 -6.92 -19.63
C LEU A 284 -11.54 -8.30 -20.26
N SER A 285 -10.55 -9.05 -19.73
CA SER A 285 -10.34 -10.41 -20.22
C SER A 285 -11.59 -11.26 -19.95
N PRO A 286 -12.22 -11.83 -20.98
CA PRO A 286 -13.44 -12.62 -20.81
C PRO A 286 -13.15 -13.99 -20.18
N ASP A 287 -11.90 -14.45 -20.19
CA ASP A 287 -11.49 -15.75 -19.67
C ASP A 287 -10.90 -15.66 -18.26
N PRO A 288 -11.65 -16.09 -17.22
CA PRO A 288 -11.16 -16.12 -15.86
C PRO A 288 -9.90 -16.97 -15.68
N GLN A 289 -9.72 -18.04 -16.49
CA GLN A 289 -8.52 -18.86 -16.40
C GLN A 289 -7.28 -18.07 -16.83
N GLU A 290 -7.36 -17.28 -17.90
CA GLU A 290 -6.26 -16.44 -18.35
C GLU A 290 -5.86 -15.39 -17.29
N VAL A 291 -6.85 -14.77 -16.63
CA VAL A 291 -6.59 -13.82 -15.52
C VAL A 291 -5.88 -14.52 -14.36
N LEU A 292 -6.34 -15.72 -14.00
CA LEU A 292 -5.75 -16.50 -12.92
C LEU A 292 -4.30 -16.91 -13.24
N ASP A 293 -4.06 -17.43 -14.43
CA ASP A 293 -2.72 -17.87 -14.88
C ASP A 293 -1.74 -16.69 -14.91
N ARG A 294 -2.18 -15.53 -15.40
CA ARG A 294 -1.37 -14.30 -15.45
C ARG A 294 -1.04 -13.81 -14.04
N TYR A 295 -2.02 -13.82 -13.14
CA TYR A 295 -1.80 -13.37 -11.76
C TYR A 295 -0.88 -14.32 -11.00
N GLN A 296 -1.08 -15.63 -11.13
CA GLN A 296 -0.19 -16.65 -10.54
C GLN A 296 1.23 -16.54 -11.12
N GLY A 297 1.36 -16.35 -12.43
CA GLY A 297 2.64 -16.15 -13.09
C GLY A 297 3.40 -14.91 -12.60
N ALA A 298 2.69 -13.86 -12.14
CA ALA A 298 3.32 -12.65 -11.63
C ALA A 298 4.20 -12.90 -10.39
N PHE A 299 3.89 -13.89 -9.56
CA PHE A 299 4.71 -14.25 -8.40
C PHE A 299 6.12 -14.69 -8.77
N GLY A 300 6.31 -15.27 -9.96
CA GLY A 300 7.62 -15.72 -10.44
C GLY A 300 8.26 -14.79 -11.48
N SER A 301 7.47 -14.17 -12.35
CA SER A 301 7.98 -13.44 -13.53
C SER A 301 7.96 -11.93 -13.39
N ASN A 302 7.00 -11.36 -12.64
CA ASN A 302 6.84 -9.91 -12.48
C ASN A 302 6.32 -9.53 -11.09
N PRO A 303 7.13 -9.67 -10.04
CA PRO A 303 6.69 -9.40 -8.67
C PRO A 303 6.25 -7.95 -8.43
N LEU A 304 6.66 -7.00 -9.28
CA LEU A 304 6.22 -5.60 -9.18
C LEU A 304 4.72 -5.45 -9.51
N ALA A 305 4.15 -6.33 -10.32
CA ALA A 305 2.71 -6.35 -10.59
C ALA A 305 1.89 -6.67 -9.32
N LEU A 306 2.48 -7.37 -8.35
CA LEU A 306 1.84 -7.68 -7.06
C LEU A 306 1.74 -6.45 -6.13
N LEU A 307 2.38 -5.33 -6.48
CA LEU A 307 2.22 -4.06 -5.77
C LEU A 307 0.97 -3.28 -6.20
N LEU A 308 0.31 -3.70 -7.28
CA LEU A 308 -0.88 -3.03 -7.77
C LEU A 308 -2.11 -3.42 -6.92
N PRO A 309 -2.80 -2.43 -6.31
CA PRO A 309 -3.99 -2.71 -5.51
C PRO A 309 -5.11 -3.37 -6.30
N PRO A 310 -5.88 -4.30 -5.68
CA PRO A 310 -7.07 -4.91 -6.29
C PRO A 310 -8.09 -3.86 -6.75
N THR A 311 -8.17 -2.75 -6.04
CA THR A 311 -9.02 -1.59 -6.34
C THR A 311 -8.58 -0.79 -7.56
N MET A 312 -7.33 -0.92 -8.01
CA MET A 312 -6.80 -0.27 -9.22
C MET A 312 -6.82 -1.18 -10.45
N GLN A 313 -6.84 -2.50 -10.24
CA GLN A 313 -6.71 -3.52 -11.29
C GLN A 313 -7.83 -4.56 -11.19
N GLN A 314 -9.07 -4.09 -11.10
CA GLN A 314 -10.26 -4.93 -10.88
C GLN A 314 -10.35 -6.10 -11.88
N GLY A 315 -10.10 -5.86 -13.16
CA GLY A 315 -10.18 -6.89 -14.20
C GLY A 315 -8.97 -7.85 -14.27
N ALA A 316 -7.88 -7.58 -13.53
CA ALA A 316 -6.65 -8.35 -13.61
C ALA A 316 -6.33 -9.14 -12.33
N ILE A 317 -7.06 -8.90 -11.25
CA ILE A 317 -6.81 -9.50 -9.93
C ILE A 317 -7.97 -10.42 -9.53
N PRO A 318 -7.73 -11.73 -9.35
CA PRO A 318 -8.80 -12.73 -9.17
C PRO A 318 -9.70 -12.51 -7.94
N TYR A 319 -9.20 -11.82 -6.91
CA TYR A 319 -9.93 -11.53 -5.67
C TYR A 319 -10.43 -10.09 -5.57
N SER A 320 -10.37 -9.31 -6.67
CA SER A 320 -11.03 -8.01 -6.76
C SER A 320 -12.56 -8.17 -6.72
N ASP A 321 -13.27 -7.08 -6.39
CA ASP A 321 -14.73 -7.11 -6.31
C ASP A 321 -15.37 -7.55 -7.63
N LEU A 322 -14.79 -7.14 -8.77
CA LEU A 322 -15.26 -7.50 -10.10
C LEU A 322 -15.01 -8.96 -10.47
N MET A 323 -13.85 -9.52 -10.10
CA MET A 323 -13.44 -10.85 -10.55
C MET A 323 -13.77 -11.95 -9.53
N ALA A 324 -13.85 -11.65 -8.25
CA ALA A 324 -14.09 -12.65 -7.20
C ALA A 324 -15.33 -13.51 -7.41
N PRO A 325 -16.48 -13.00 -7.91
CA PRO A 325 -17.66 -13.84 -8.18
C PRO A 325 -17.44 -14.95 -9.23
N ARG A 326 -16.35 -14.85 -9.99
CA ARG A 326 -16.00 -15.82 -11.06
C ARG A 326 -15.14 -16.99 -10.61
N TYR A 327 -14.76 -17.02 -9.34
CA TYR A 327 -13.88 -18.05 -8.80
C TYR A 327 -14.47 -18.67 -7.55
N GLN A 328 -14.01 -19.88 -7.30
CA GLN A 328 -14.22 -20.58 -6.05
C GLN A 328 -12.89 -21.14 -5.56
N SER A 329 -12.61 -21.02 -4.28
CA SER A 329 -11.46 -21.68 -3.65
C SER A 329 -11.84 -23.08 -3.20
N SER A 330 -11.00 -24.06 -3.48
CA SER A 330 -11.19 -25.43 -3.00
C SER A 330 -11.06 -25.55 -1.47
N VAL A 331 -10.46 -24.53 -0.80
CA VAL A 331 -10.23 -24.53 0.65
C VAL A 331 -11.22 -23.59 1.37
N LEU A 332 -11.48 -22.39 0.81
CA LEU A 332 -12.26 -21.34 1.47
C LEU A 332 -13.64 -21.12 0.81
N GLY A 333 -13.96 -21.82 -0.26
CA GLY A 333 -15.19 -21.60 -1.01
C GLY A 333 -15.28 -20.15 -1.52
N SER A 334 -16.43 -19.51 -1.35
CA SER A 334 -16.67 -18.09 -1.69
C SER A 334 -16.04 -17.11 -0.70
N ALA A 335 -15.63 -17.56 0.50
CA ALA A 335 -15.01 -16.70 1.50
C ALA A 335 -13.56 -16.33 1.19
N PHE A 336 -12.98 -16.80 0.08
CA PHE A 336 -11.58 -16.53 -0.26
C PHE A 336 -11.31 -15.03 -0.51
N ALA A 337 -12.25 -14.32 -1.12
CA ALA A 337 -12.04 -12.94 -1.55
C ALA A 337 -11.76 -11.96 -0.39
N PRO A 338 -12.56 -11.91 0.69
CA PRO A 338 -12.24 -11.06 1.84
C PRO A 338 -10.92 -11.47 2.52
N VAL A 339 -10.60 -12.76 2.58
CA VAL A 339 -9.32 -13.23 3.16
C VAL A 339 -8.14 -12.82 2.27
N ALA A 340 -8.24 -12.99 0.97
CA ALA A 340 -7.21 -12.57 0.01
C ALA A 340 -6.99 -11.06 0.05
N ASN A 341 -8.07 -10.25 0.15
CA ASN A 341 -7.97 -8.80 0.30
C ASN A 341 -7.26 -8.41 1.61
N VAL A 342 -7.61 -9.02 2.76
CA VAL A 342 -6.88 -8.77 4.03
C VAL A 342 -5.40 -9.09 3.89
N LEU A 343 -5.05 -10.24 3.29
CA LEU A 343 -3.67 -10.66 3.10
C LEU A 343 -2.92 -9.72 2.14
N PHE A 344 -3.56 -9.27 1.06
CA PHE A 344 -2.98 -8.28 0.16
C PHE A 344 -2.66 -6.98 0.90
N TRP A 345 -3.60 -6.42 1.66
CA TRP A 345 -3.38 -5.16 2.35
C TRP A 345 -2.41 -5.29 3.52
N LEU A 346 -2.35 -6.44 4.20
CA LEU A 346 -1.29 -6.75 5.16
C LEU A 346 0.09 -6.78 4.48
N TRP A 347 0.20 -7.48 3.34
CA TRP A 347 1.41 -7.47 2.53
C TRP A 347 1.82 -6.06 2.15
N PHE A 348 0.93 -5.33 1.50
CA PHE A 348 1.20 -4.02 0.92
C PHE A 348 1.59 -2.98 1.97
N ILE A 349 0.81 -2.84 3.05
CA ILE A 349 1.06 -1.84 4.09
C ILE A 349 2.32 -2.19 4.88
N ASN A 350 2.50 -3.46 5.28
CA ASN A 350 3.70 -3.86 6.02
C ASN A 350 4.98 -3.69 5.21
N PHE A 351 4.95 -4.04 3.92
CA PHE A 351 6.09 -3.82 3.03
C PHE A 351 6.46 -2.35 2.95
N ASN A 352 5.49 -1.47 2.68
CA ASN A 352 5.73 -0.03 2.57
C ASN A 352 6.21 0.57 3.89
N VAL A 353 5.57 0.25 5.02
CA VAL A 353 5.97 0.76 6.34
C VAL A 353 7.35 0.25 6.73
N GLY A 354 7.67 -1.02 6.47
CA GLY A 354 8.99 -1.59 6.73
C GLY A 354 10.10 -0.91 5.92
N ILE A 355 9.89 -0.74 4.62
CA ILE A 355 10.80 -0.03 3.70
C ILE A 355 11.00 1.43 4.15
N PHE A 356 9.90 2.14 4.43
CA PHE A 356 9.95 3.56 4.77
C PHE A 356 10.68 3.79 6.09
N ASN A 357 10.41 2.98 7.13
CA ASN A 357 11.09 3.10 8.41
C ASN A 357 12.58 2.71 8.38
N ALA A 358 13.02 1.97 7.35
CA ALA A 358 14.44 1.65 7.17
C ALA A 358 15.24 2.79 6.49
N LEU A 359 14.57 3.85 6.00
CA LEU A 359 15.25 4.97 5.36
C LEU A 359 16.12 5.76 6.36
N PRO A 360 17.27 6.28 5.93
CA PRO A 360 18.16 7.09 6.78
C PRO A 360 17.63 8.52 6.96
N ILE A 361 16.40 8.65 7.47
CA ILE A 361 15.72 9.92 7.76
C ILE A 361 15.53 10.03 9.28
N GLY A 362 16.04 11.07 9.90
CA GLY A 362 16.23 11.26 11.34
C GLY A 362 15.16 10.71 12.31
N PRO A 363 13.84 10.94 12.11
CA PRO A 363 12.83 10.42 13.02
C PRO A 363 12.51 8.93 12.84
N LEU A 364 12.87 8.33 11.68
CA LEU A 364 12.61 6.94 11.37
C LEU A 364 13.68 6.03 12.01
N ASP A 365 13.38 4.74 12.16
CA ASP A 365 14.28 3.77 12.79
C ASP A 365 15.63 3.67 12.09
N GLY A 366 15.64 3.64 10.76
CA GLY A 366 16.86 3.69 9.96
C GLY A 366 17.66 4.97 10.24
N GLY A 367 17.01 6.13 10.28
CA GLY A 367 17.67 7.39 10.58
C GLY A 367 18.28 7.42 11.99
N GLN A 368 17.58 6.89 12.99
CA GLN A 368 18.09 6.76 14.35
C GLN A 368 19.29 5.82 14.42
N LEU A 369 19.25 4.68 13.72
CA LEU A 369 20.37 3.74 13.68
C LEU A 369 21.61 4.35 13.00
N TYR A 370 21.44 4.92 11.81
CA TYR A 370 22.55 5.53 11.08
C TYR A 370 23.09 6.75 11.81
N GLY A 371 22.24 7.53 12.49
CA GLY A 371 22.67 8.58 13.40
C GLY A 371 23.55 8.07 14.53
N ALA A 372 23.17 6.97 15.19
CA ALA A 372 23.96 6.33 16.24
C ALA A 372 25.30 5.77 15.69
N LEU A 373 25.30 5.22 14.46
CA LEU A 373 26.52 4.76 13.78
C LEU A 373 27.49 5.91 13.48
N ILE A 374 26.96 7.04 13.00
CA ILE A 374 27.73 8.26 12.73
C ILE A 374 28.31 8.81 14.05
N GLU A 375 27.49 8.88 15.11
CA GLU A 375 27.92 9.38 16.42
C GLU A 375 29.06 8.54 16.99
N ASN A 376 28.98 7.21 16.86
CA ASN A 376 30.01 6.29 17.34
C ASN A 376 31.36 6.44 16.62
N ARG A 377 31.38 6.95 15.38
CA ARG A 377 32.59 7.14 14.57
C ARG A 377 33.08 8.58 14.51
N ALA A 378 32.24 9.54 14.88
CA ALA A 378 32.57 10.96 14.73
C ALA A 378 33.55 11.43 15.83
N LYS A 379 34.50 12.28 15.42
CA LYS A 379 35.48 12.90 16.35
C LYS A 379 34.86 13.97 17.28
N SER A 380 33.66 14.45 16.99
CA SER A 380 32.94 15.41 17.84
C SER A 380 31.42 15.31 17.64
N LYS A 381 30.66 15.64 18.69
CA LYS A 381 29.17 15.66 18.66
C LYS A 381 28.62 16.60 17.60
N ALA A 382 29.27 17.76 17.37
CA ALA A 382 28.84 18.71 16.36
C ALA A 382 28.98 18.14 14.94
N ARG A 383 30.08 17.45 14.64
CA ARG A 383 30.26 16.77 13.32
C ARG A 383 29.26 15.63 13.14
N ALA A 384 29.00 14.83 14.19
CA ALA A 384 27.98 13.79 14.14
C ALA A 384 26.61 14.37 13.80
N LYS A 385 26.19 15.41 14.52
CA LYS A 385 24.91 16.09 14.30
C LYS A 385 24.78 16.61 12.85
N ASN A 386 25.80 17.31 12.35
CA ASN A 386 25.77 17.86 10.99
C ASN A 386 25.71 16.76 9.94
N ALA A 387 26.48 15.66 10.10
CA ALA A 387 26.44 14.55 9.18
C ALA A 387 25.08 13.83 9.18
N THR A 388 24.47 13.62 10.35
CA THR A 388 23.11 13.05 10.46
C THR A 388 22.05 13.94 9.84
N MET A 389 22.15 15.28 10.05
CA MET A 389 21.23 16.23 9.42
C MET A 389 21.39 16.25 7.89
N LEU A 390 22.62 16.21 7.39
CA LEU A 390 22.87 16.15 5.95
C LEU A 390 22.32 14.87 5.33
N MET A 391 22.59 13.71 5.95
CA MET A 391 22.05 12.42 5.52
C MET A 391 20.52 12.43 5.45
N THR A 392 19.87 12.94 6.50
CA THR A 392 18.41 13.10 6.56
C THR A 392 17.91 14.03 5.45
N ALA A 393 18.55 15.19 5.27
CA ALA A 393 18.12 16.18 4.27
C ALA A 393 18.25 15.64 2.83
N VAL A 394 19.36 14.96 2.53
CA VAL A 394 19.58 14.33 1.21
C VAL A 394 18.53 13.25 0.95
N MET A 395 18.29 12.36 1.91
CA MET A 395 17.33 11.28 1.72
C MET A 395 15.89 11.81 1.60
N ALA A 396 15.53 12.78 2.45
CA ALA A 396 14.21 13.43 2.38
C ALA A 396 14.02 14.17 1.03
N ALA A 397 15.05 14.81 0.50
CA ALA A 397 14.99 15.44 -0.81
C ALA A 397 14.79 14.42 -1.95
N ILE A 398 15.45 13.25 -1.88
CA ILE A 398 15.27 12.16 -2.85
C ILE A 398 13.84 11.63 -2.80
N VAL A 399 13.30 11.39 -1.61
CA VAL A 399 11.89 10.94 -1.43
C VAL A 399 10.92 12.01 -1.94
N ALA A 400 11.13 13.28 -1.58
CA ALA A 400 10.29 14.37 -2.07
C ALA A 400 10.36 14.50 -3.60
N ALA A 401 11.53 14.33 -4.19
CA ALA A 401 11.68 14.32 -5.65
C ALA A 401 10.87 13.17 -6.28
N ALA A 402 10.92 11.96 -5.72
CA ALA A 402 10.15 10.82 -6.22
C ALA A 402 8.63 11.06 -6.17
N LEU A 403 8.15 11.75 -5.13
CA LEU A 403 6.73 12.07 -4.96
C LEU A 403 6.25 13.23 -5.82
N LEU A 404 7.09 14.25 -6.02
CA LEU A 404 6.69 15.50 -6.66
C LEU A 404 7.02 15.58 -8.15
N LEU A 405 8.01 14.81 -8.60
CA LEU A 405 8.47 14.81 -10.01
C LEU A 405 7.34 14.62 -11.04
N PRO A 406 6.35 13.73 -10.82
CA PRO A 406 5.24 13.58 -11.77
C PRO A 406 4.42 14.86 -11.98
N TYR A 407 4.41 15.77 -11.00
CA TYR A 407 3.60 17.00 -11.01
C TYR A 407 4.39 18.24 -11.48
N VAL A 408 5.68 18.07 -11.78
CA VAL A 408 6.50 19.15 -12.34
C VAL A 408 6.33 19.17 -13.86
N PRO A 409 5.94 20.30 -14.47
CA PRO A 409 5.88 20.40 -15.92
C PRO A 409 7.31 20.25 -16.49
N PHE A 410 7.49 19.25 -17.31
CA PHE A 410 8.69 19.14 -18.15
C PHE A 410 8.38 19.88 -19.44
N GLY A 411 9.11 20.96 -19.68
CA GLY A 411 9.05 21.75 -20.91
C GLY A 411 9.50 20.95 -22.12
#